data_587f2ea79cdcb7c9cf73379eb4951648
#
_entry.id   587f2ea79cdcb7c9cf73379eb4951648
#
_cell.length_a   1.000
_cell.length_b   1.000
_cell.length_c   1.000
_cell.angle_alpha   90.00
_cell.angle_beta   90.00
_cell.angle_gamma   90.00
#
_symmetry.space_group_name_H-M   'P 1'
#
loop_
_entity.id
_entity.type
_entity.pdbx_description
1 polymer ?
#
loop_
_entity_poly.entity_id
_entity_poly.type
_entity_poly.pdbx_seq_one_letter_code
_entity_poly.pdbx_strand_id
1 'polypeptide(L)'
;MSWFVVDDQAFQHPKHTMLVRRGLAGEADALAAGYLWVLMGSRLKAAFKDGVLDRFDLFGVVPDPRVLRWAQILVEVGLWHDSDHCCERCEPPPRGSWCFHDWRRYYKRTGAQERLERAMQDERKDPALKTAVWERDRLPGTDPDGPDEALCVYCQRRVARTTRGGDLAPEIDHVWARPMGVDGLAVSCRHCNRQKGRRSAEEAGLTFHPTAAHAAALARRRETFSHPQGSAEMLHGAGPATVTAPS
;
A
#
# COMPACT_ATOMS: atom_id res chain seq x y z
N MET A 1 -3.18 -10.48 0.13
CA MET A 1 -4.51 -10.02 0.55
C MET A 1 -4.39 -9.35 1.89
N SER A 2 -5.11 -8.25 2.08
CA SER A 2 -5.17 -7.53 3.37
C SER A 2 -6.45 -7.97 4.09
N TRP A 3 -6.35 -8.39 5.34
CA TRP A 3 -7.48 -8.89 6.12
C TRP A 3 -7.85 -7.89 7.21
N PHE A 4 -9.15 -7.69 7.45
CA PHE A 4 -9.63 -7.09 8.68
C PHE A 4 -9.70 -8.17 9.75
N VAL A 5 -8.93 -7.99 10.81
CA VAL A 5 -8.82 -8.97 11.90
C VAL A 5 -9.89 -8.67 12.94
N VAL A 6 -10.71 -9.66 13.24
CA VAL A 6 -11.61 -9.67 14.40
C VAL A 6 -10.97 -10.60 15.43
N ASP A 7 -10.74 -10.08 16.63
CA ASP A 7 -10.18 -10.83 17.75
C ASP A 7 -11.09 -12.03 18.09
N ASP A 8 -10.52 -13.19 18.38
CA ASP A 8 -11.24 -14.40 18.77
C ASP A 8 -12.02 -14.22 20.10
N GLN A 9 -11.63 -13.23 20.91
CA GLN A 9 -12.33 -12.84 22.12
C GLN A 9 -13.40 -11.74 21.90
N ALA A 10 -13.63 -11.31 20.65
CA ALA A 10 -14.56 -10.21 20.35
C ALA A 10 -15.98 -10.49 20.89
N PHE A 11 -16.43 -11.73 20.90
CA PHE A 11 -17.76 -12.12 21.42
C PHE A 11 -17.93 -11.87 22.93
N GLN A 12 -16.83 -11.86 23.70
CA GLN A 12 -16.81 -11.54 25.14
C GLN A 12 -16.47 -10.07 25.42
N HIS A 13 -16.00 -9.34 24.42
CA HIS A 13 -15.58 -7.97 24.61
C HIS A 13 -16.77 -7.08 25.01
N PRO A 14 -16.67 -6.29 26.09
CA PRO A 14 -17.80 -5.52 26.64
C PRO A 14 -18.53 -4.66 25.62
N LYS A 15 -17.83 -4.04 24.69
CA LYS A 15 -18.40 -3.18 23.65
C LYS A 15 -19.28 -3.99 22.66
N HIS A 16 -18.86 -5.18 22.25
CA HIS A 16 -19.65 -6.05 21.39
C HIS A 16 -20.83 -6.67 22.15
N THR A 17 -20.60 -7.09 23.40
CA THR A 17 -21.68 -7.59 24.27
C THR A 17 -22.76 -6.52 24.48
N MET A 18 -22.39 -5.24 24.58
CA MET A 18 -23.34 -4.13 24.70
C MET A 18 -24.22 -4.00 23.45
N LEU A 19 -23.67 -4.14 22.24
CA LEU A 19 -24.45 -4.14 21.00
C LEU A 19 -25.48 -5.29 20.98
N VAL A 20 -25.06 -6.50 21.36
CA VAL A 20 -25.96 -7.66 21.44
C VAL A 20 -27.06 -7.43 22.46
N ARG A 21 -26.75 -6.93 23.66
CA ARG A 21 -27.75 -6.64 24.71
C ARG A 21 -28.78 -5.59 24.27
N ARG A 22 -28.34 -4.52 23.61
CA ARG A 22 -29.20 -3.48 23.02
C ARG A 22 -30.14 -4.10 21.97
N GLY A 23 -29.60 -4.95 21.09
CA GLY A 23 -30.38 -5.65 20.07
C GLY A 23 -31.45 -6.58 20.68
N LEU A 24 -31.08 -7.33 21.70
CA LEU A 24 -32.02 -8.20 22.44
C LEU A 24 -33.09 -7.39 23.21
N ALA A 25 -32.79 -6.16 23.61
CA ALA A 25 -33.76 -5.23 24.21
C ALA A 25 -34.65 -4.53 23.17
N GLY A 26 -34.60 -4.90 21.91
CA GLY A 26 -35.46 -4.40 20.84
C GLY A 26 -34.83 -3.29 19.95
N GLU A 27 -33.60 -2.88 20.20
CA GLU A 27 -32.89 -1.92 19.36
C GLU A 27 -32.20 -2.62 18.18
N ALA A 28 -32.94 -2.93 17.12
CA ALA A 28 -32.43 -3.65 15.95
C ALA A 28 -31.24 -2.95 15.29
N ASP A 29 -31.16 -1.63 15.34
CA ASP A 29 -30.05 -0.84 14.80
C ASP A 29 -28.72 -1.14 15.51
N ALA A 30 -28.72 -1.63 16.76
CA ALA A 30 -27.51 -2.02 17.45
C ALA A 30 -26.84 -3.26 16.81
N LEU A 31 -27.62 -4.24 16.34
CA LEU A 31 -27.09 -5.40 15.62
C LEU A 31 -26.58 -4.99 14.24
N ALA A 32 -27.33 -4.12 13.54
CA ALA A 32 -26.90 -3.56 12.26
C ALA A 32 -25.57 -2.77 12.39
N ALA A 33 -25.42 -1.99 13.48
CA ALA A 33 -24.17 -1.29 13.80
C ALA A 33 -22.99 -2.26 13.98
N GLY A 34 -23.19 -3.39 14.66
CA GLY A 34 -22.16 -4.43 14.80
C GLY A 34 -21.71 -4.99 13.44
N TYR A 35 -22.64 -5.23 12.53
CA TYR A 35 -22.32 -5.66 11.18
C TYR A 35 -21.64 -4.56 10.36
N LEU A 36 -22.09 -3.30 10.48
CA LEU A 36 -21.44 -2.14 9.87
C LEU A 36 -19.96 -2.04 10.29
N TRP A 37 -19.65 -2.28 11.56
CA TRP A 37 -18.27 -2.27 12.06
C TRP A 37 -17.38 -3.25 11.28
N VAL A 38 -17.84 -4.47 11.02
CA VAL A 38 -17.09 -5.48 10.24
C VAL A 38 -16.94 -5.04 8.79
N LEU A 39 -18.01 -4.58 8.15
CA LEU A 39 -17.98 -4.13 6.74
C LEU A 39 -17.02 -2.97 6.55
N MET A 40 -17.09 -1.96 7.42
CA MET A 40 -16.22 -0.79 7.33
C MET A 40 -14.77 -1.13 7.63
N GLY A 41 -14.50 -1.98 8.61
CA GLY A 41 -13.15 -2.47 8.88
C GLY A 41 -12.53 -3.15 7.65
N SER A 42 -13.29 -4.03 7.00
CA SER A 42 -12.89 -4.71 5.76
C SER A 42 -12.66 -3.71 4.62
N ARG A 43 -13.57 -2.74 4.45
CA ARG A 43 -13.46 -1.69 3.42
C ARG A 43 -12.21 -0.83 3.61
N LEU A 44 -11.95 -0.36 4.84
CA LEU A 44 -10.79 0.47 5.14
C LEU A 44 -9.48 -0.28 4.91
N LYS A 45 -9.41 -1.56 5.28
CA LYS A 45 -8.24 -2.40 4.98
C LYS A 45 -8.03 -2.58 3.49
N ALA A 46 -9.09 -2.85 2.72
CA ALA A 46 -9.01 -2.97 1.27
C ALA A 46 -8.55 -1.67 0.59
N ALA A 47 -8.96 -0.52 1.14
CA ALA A 47 -8.60 0.81 0.64
C ALA A 47 -7.27 1.35 1.19
N PHE A 48 -6.56 0.59 2.03
CA PHE A 48 -5.34 1.02 2.72
C PHE A 48 -5.52 2.32 3.53
N LYS A 49 -6.67 2.50 4.16
CA LYS A 49 -6.94 3.60 5.09
C LYS A 49 -6.48 3.22 6.51
N ASP A 50 -6.16 4.23 7.30
CA ASP A 50 -5.63 4.09 8.65
C ASP A 50 -6.70 4.09 9.76
N GLY A 51 -7.85 3.49 9.48
CA GLY A 51 -8.95 3.36 10.44
C GLY A 51 -9.86 4.58 10.51
N VAL A 52 -9.62 5.61 9.71
CA VAL A 52 -10.46 6.81 9.61
C VAL A 52 -11.42 6.68 8.43
N LEU A 53 -12.68 7.04 8.64
CA LEU A 53 -13.76 7.00 7.64
C LEU A 53 -14.63 8.26 7.73
N ASP A 54 -15.25 8.61 6.62
CA ASP A 54 -16.18 9.71 6.50
C ASP A 54 -17.57 9.26 6.02
N ARG A 55 -18.47 10.22 5.78
CA ARG A 55 -19.82 9.93 5.27
C ARG A 55 -19.79 9.25 3.90
N PHE A 56 -18.86 9.61 3.02
CA PHE A 56 -18.75 8.99 1.69
C PHE A 56 -18.34 7.52 1.79
N ASP A 57 -17.45 7.19 2.73
CA ASP A 57 -17.11 5.80 3.01
C ASP A 57 -18.33 5.01 3.47
N LEU A 58 -19.14 5.58 4.40
CA LEU A 58 -20.35 4.93 4.93
C LEU A 58 -21.38 4.67 3.85
N PHE A 59 -21.78 5.72 3.11
CA PHE A 59 -22.79 5.61 2.06
C PHE A 59 -22.30 4.80 0.85
N GLY A 60 -21.00 4.74 0.62
CA GLY A 60 -20.42 3.88 -0.40
C GLY A 60 -20.50 2.38 -0.10
N VAL A 61 -20.76 2.01 1.18
CA VAL A 61 -20.95 0.61 1.61
C VAL A 61 -22.43 0.33 1.87
N VAL A 62 -23.11 1.24 2.55
CA VAL A 62 -24.53 1.11 2.90
C VAL A 62 -25.28 2.38 2.47
N PRO A 63 -25.96 2.37 1.31
CA PRO A 63 -26.68 3.53 0.82
C PRO A 63 -28.05 3.70 1.49
N ASP A 64 -28.07 3.72 2.83
CA ASP A 64 -29.25 3.88 3.67
C ASP A 64 -28.99 4.97 4.72
N PRO A 65 -29.89 5.97 4.87
CA PRO A 65 -29.71 7.04 5.85
C PRO A 65 -29.52 6.57 7.28
N ARG A 66 -30.06 5.40 7.65
CA ARG A 66 -29.91 4.81 8.99
C ARG A 66 -28.45 4.48 9.33
N VAL A 67 -27.56 4.39 8.34
CA VAL A 67 -26.13 4.14 8.57
C VAL A 67 -25.50 5.19 9.51
N LEU A 68 -26.00 6.43 9.49
CA LEU A 68 -25.54 7.47 10.43
C LEU A 68 -25.96 7.17 11.88
N ARG A 69 -27.15 6.60 12.10
CA ARG A 69 -27.57 6.14 13.42
C ARG A 69 -26.70 4.96 13.88
N TRP A 70 -26.39 4.04 12.99
CA TRP A 70 -25.50 2.91 13.32
C TRP A 70 -24.08 3.37 13.65
N ALA A 71 -23.55 4.36 12.93
CA ALA A 71 -22.25 4.98 13.27
C ALA A 71 -22.29 5.63 14.66
N GLN A 72 -23.39 6.33 15.00
CA GLN A 72 -23.58 6.92 16.32
C GLN A 72 -23.63 5.86 17.43
N ILE A 73 -24.31 4.72 17.20
CA ILE A 73 -24.31 3.59 18.14
C ILE A 73 -22.89 3.05 18.36
N LEU A 74 -22.07 2.95 17.30
CA LEU A 74 -20.69 2.52 17.43
C LEU A 74 -19.83 3.50 18.25
N VAL A 75 -20.10 4.79 18.18
CA VAL A 75 -19.48 5.81 19.04
C VAL A 75 -19.95 5.65 20.49
N GLU A 76 -21.26 5.51 20.73
CA GLU A 76 -21.85 5.32 22.07
C GLU A 76 -21.26 4.11 22.81
N VAL A 77 -20.99 3.01 22.10
CA VAL A 77 -20.36 1.82 22.70
C VAL A 77 -18.83 1.87 22.68
N GLY A 78 -18.24 2.91 22.10
CA GLY A 78 -16.80 3.14 22.06
C GLY A 78 -16.03 2.23 21.09
N LEU A 79 -16.69 1.61 20.11
CA LEU A 79 -16.02 0.90 19.01
C LEU A 79 -15.48 1.85 17.97
N TRP A 80 -16.14 2.99 17.80
CA TRP A 80 -15.65 4.13 17.04
C TRP A 80 -15.50 5.36 17.91
N HIS A 81 -14.82 6.36 17.38
CA HIS A 81 -14.71 7.70 17.95
C HIS A 81 -15.04 8.74 16.88
N ASP A 82 -15.66 9.83 17.30
CA ASP A 82 -15.82 11.06 16.52
C ASP A 82 -14.79 12.11 16.92
N SER A 83 -14.92 13.34 16.40
CA SER A 83 -13.99 14.45 16.70
C SER A 83 -13.99 14.91 18.14
N ASP A 84 -15.03 14.57 18.91
CA ASP A 84 -15.23 15.09 20.27
C ASP A 84 -14.84 14.07 21.36
N HIS A 85 -14.24 12.93 20.95
CA HIS A 85 -13.85 11.89 21.88
C HIS A 85 -12.64 12.28 22.75
N CYS A 86 -12.53 11.64 23.91
CA CYS A 86 -11.48 11.86 24.90
C CYS A 86 -10.58 10.63 25.16
N CYS A 87 -10.53 9.69 24.21
CA CYS A 87 -9.73 8.47 24.36
C CYS A 87 -8.24 8.78 24.15
N GLU A 88 -7.41 8.59 25.18
CA GLU A 88 -5.96 8.84 25.13
C GLU A 88 -5.19 7.94 24.14
N ARG A 89 -5.79 6.82 23.71
CA ARG A 89 -5.14 5.83 22.81
C ARG A 89 -5.37 6.07 21.34
N CYS A 90 -6.27 7.00 20.99
CA CYS A 90 -6.66 7.26 19.61
C CYS A 90 -6.50 8.74 19.30
N GLU A 91 -5.95 9.05 18.14
CA GLU A 91 -5.98 10.42 17.63
C GLU A 91 -7.40 10.79 17.21
N PRO A 92 -7.88 12.01 17.54
CA PRO A 92 -9.21 12.45 17.12
C PRO A 92 -9.29 12.53 15.59
N PRO A 93 -10.35 11.98 14.97
CA PRO A 93 -10.54 12.10 13.55
C PRO A 93 -10.94 13.54 13.16
N PRO A 94 -10.82 13.92 11.88
CA PRO A 94 -11.32 15.20 11.39
C PRO A 94 -12.81 15.37 11.68
N ARG A 95 -13.30 16.62 11.80
CA ARG A 95 -14.72 16.91 12.00
C ARG A 95 -15.59 16.24 10.91
N GLY A 96 -16.68 15.59 11.34
CA GLY A 96 -17.58 14.90 10.45
C GLY A 96 -17.08 13.53 9.96
N SER A 97 -16.04 13.03 10.59
CA SER A 97 -15.47 11.71 10.35
C SER A 97 -15.48 10.88 11.64
N TRP A 98 -15.22 9.59 11.50
CA TRP A 98 -15.07 8.65 12.61
C TRP A 98 -13.75 7.91 12.50
N CYS A 99 -13.25 7.40 13.61
CA CYS A 99 -12.14 6.45 13.60
C CYS A 99 -12.46 5.19 14.40
N PHE A 100 -11.88 4.08 13.98
CA PHE A 100 -11.91 2.84 14.73
C PHE A 100 -11.08 2.97 16.01
N HIS A 101 -11.66 2.55 17.13
CA HIS A 101 -10.93 2.46 18.40
C HIS A 101 -9.77 1.46 18.28
N ASP A 102 -8.59 1.85 18.77
CA ASP A 102 -7.38 1.00 18.82
C ASP A 102 -6.89 0.46 17.45
N TRP A 103 -7.25 1.08 16.32
CA TRP A 103 -6.81 0.63 15.00
C TRP A 103 -5.31 0.34 14.94
N ARG A 104 -4.47 1.25 15.45
CA ARG A 104 -3.01 1.12 15.49
C ARG A 104 -2.49 -0.03 16.35
N ARG A 105 -3.27 -0.51 17.28
CA ARG A 105 -2.91 -1.69 18.09
C ARG A 105 -2.88 -2.95 17.23
N TYR A 106 -3.84 -3.10 16.32
CA TYR A 106 -3.97 -4.27 15.45
C TYR A 106 -3.19 -4.11 14.15
N TYR A 107 -3.09 -2.88 13.63
CA TYR A 107 -2.45 -2.58 12.36
C TYR A 107 -1.25 -1.67 12.57
N LYS A 108 -0.06 -2.31 12.77
CA LYS A 108 1.20 -1.59 13.06
C LYS A 108 1.71 -0.77 11.88
N ARG A 109 1.36 -1.15 10.63
CA ARG A 109 1.73 -0.46 9.41
C ARG A 109 0.66 0.52 8.98
N THR A 110 1.10 1.66 8.46
CA THR A 110 0.19 2.61 7.84
C THR A 110 -0.33 2.08 6.50
N GLY A 111 -1.48 2.56 6.07
CA GLY A 111 -2.00 2.25 4.73
C GLY A 111 -1.04 2.65 3.61
N ALA A 112 -0.27 3.74 3.79
CA ALA A 112 0.78 4.15 2.86
C ALA A 112 1.91 3.12 2.78
N GLN A 113 2.36 2.61 3.93
CA GLN A 113 3.37 1.55 3.98
C GLN A 113 2.88 0.24 3.34
N GLU A 114 1.62 -0.14 3.59
CA GLU A 114 1.03 -1.34 2.98
C GLU A 114 0.89 -1.20 1.46
N ARG A 115 0.49 -0.02 0.95
CA ARG A 115 0.45 0.26 -0.50
C ARG A 115 1.83 0.15 -1.12
N LEU A 116 2.83 0.76 -0.49
CA LEU A 116 4.21 0.72 -0.95
C LEU A 116 4.73 -0.73 -1.05
N GLU A 117 4.55 -1.51 0.02
CA GLU A 117 4.98 -2.92 0.04
C GLU A 117 4.26 -3.75 -1.03
N ARG A 118 2.96 -3.51 -1.23
CA ARG A 118 2.20 -4.21 -2.25
C ARG A 118 2.70 -3.87 -3.65
N ALA A 119 2.91 -2.60 -3.95
CA ALA A 119 3.47 -2.18 -5.24
C ALA A 119 4.84 -2.82 -5.51
N MET A 120 5.74 -2.86 -4.51
CA MET A 120 7.02 -3.55 -4.62
C MET A 120 6.87 -5.08 -4.81
N GLN A 121 5.86 -5.70 -4.19
CA GLN A 121 5.58 -7.12 -4.39
C GLN A 121 5.05 -7.41 -5.81
N ASP A 122 4.22 -6.53 -6.34
CA ASP A 122 3.66 -6.66 -7.68
C ASP A 122 4.78 -6.52 -8.72
N GLU A 123 5.69 -5.54 -8.59
CA GLU A 123 6.91 -5.44 -9.43
C GLU A 123 7.76 -6.72 -9.37
N ARG A 124 7.98 -7.29 -8.18
CA ARG A 124 8.74 -8.54 -8.03
C ARG A 124 8.09 -9.75 -8.69
N LYS A 125 6.79 -9.75 -8.87
CA LYS A 125 6.05 -10.85 -9.49
C LYS A 125 5.91 -10.68 -11.00
N ASP A 126 6.06 -9.46 -11.52
CA ASP A 126 5.89 -9.14 -12.92
C ASP A 126 6.98 -9.82 -13.78
N PRO A 127 6.64 -10.79 -14.64
CA PRO A 127 7.61 -11.47 -15.49
C PRO A 127 8.19 -10.57 -16.57
N ALA A 128 7.43 -9.58 -17.04
CA ALA A 128 7.91 -8.64 -18.05
C ALA A 128 8.99 -7.73 -17.49
N LEU A 129 8.79 -7.21 -16.27
CA LEU A 129 9.81 -6.43 -15.56
C LEU A 129 11.07 -7.26 -15.30
N LYS A 130 10.92 -8.51 -14.84
CA LYS A 130 12.08 -9.40 -14.62
C LYS A 130 12.88 -9.63 -15.90
N THR A 131 12.19 -9.85 -17.01
CA THR A 131 12.85 -10.02 -18.30
C THR A 131 13.58 -8.75 -18.73
N ALA A 132 12.92 -7.60 -18.65
CA ALA A 132 13.51 -6.31 -19.01
C ALA A 132 14.75 -5.97 -18.18
N VAL A 133 14.71 -6.22 -16.86
CA VAL A 133 15.85 -6.05 -15.96
C VAL A 133 17.00 -6.99 -16.36
N TRP A 134 16.68 -8.27 -16.62
CA TRP A 134 17.69 -9.23 -17.04
C TRP A 134 18.36 -8.81 -18.36
N GLU A 135 17.58 -8.46 -19.38
CA GLU A 135 18.08 -8.03 -20.69
C GLU A 135 18.95 -6.76 -20.59
N ARG A 136 18.63 -5.85 -19.70
CA ARG A 136 19.43 -4.66 -19.44
C ARG A 136 20.77 -4.97 -18.77
N ASP A 137 20.76 -5.91 -17.80
CA ASP A 137 21.90 -6.17 -16.90
C ASP A 137 22.75 -7.36 -17.33
N ARG A 138 22.30 -8.17 -18.28
CA ARG A 138 23.08 -9.32 -18.79
C ARG A 138 24.41 -8.87 -19.41
N LEU A 139 25.40 -9.72 -19.26
CA LEU A 139 26.68 -9.53 -19.92
C LEU A 139 26.53 -9.70 -21.44
N PRO A 140 27.19 -8.85 -22.26
CA PRO A 140 27.22 -9.08 -23.70
C PRO A 140 27.88 -10.43 -23.97
N GLY A 141 27.15 -11.36 -24.56
CA GLY A 141 27.66 -12.67 -24.94
C GLY A 141 28.51 -12.54 -26.17
N THR A 142 29.68 -13.18 -26.16
CA THR A 142 30.53 -13.35 -27.37
C THR A 142 30.08 -14.59 -28.16
N ASP A 143 29.31 -15.49 -27.54
CA ASP A 143 28.80 -16.72 -28.12
C ASP A 143 27.25 -16.73 -27.97
N PRO A 144 26.49 -16.84 -29.07
CA PRO A 144 25.02 -16.97 -29.02
C PRO A 144 24.52 -18.17 -28.20
N ASP A 145 25.33 -19.23 -28.13
CA ASP A 145 25.03 -20.46 -27.38
C ASP A 145 25.68 -20.46 -25.98
N GLY A 146 26.35 -19.37 -25.61
CA GLY A 146 27.01 -19.21 -24.32
C GLY A 146 26.05 -19.02 -23.14
N PRO A 147 26.56 -19.13 -21.92
CA PRO A 147 25.72 -18.98 -20.73
C PRO A 147 25.11 -17.57 -20.64
N ASP A 148 23.79 -17.49 -20.41
CA ASP A 148 23.08 -16.24 -20.14
C ASP A 148 23.40 -15.78 -18.72
N GLU A 149 24.36 -14.86 -18.58
CA GLU A 149 24.95 -14.40 -17.31
C GLU A 149 24.80 -12.91 -17.12
N ALA A 150 24.77 -12.51 -15.84
CA ALA A 150 24.85 -11.13 -15.41
C ALA A 150 25.86 -10.99 -14.25
N LEU A 151 26.26 -9.76 -13.91
CA LEU A 151 26.98 -9.49 -12.68
C LEU A 151 26.00 -9.15 -11.55
N CYS A 152 26.24 -9.69 -10.37
CA CYS A 152 25.54 -9.23 -9.17
C CYS A 152 25.83 -7.74 -8.97
N VAL A 153 24.81 -6.89 -8.90
CA VAL A 153 24.95 -5.44 -8.77
C VAL A 153 25.68 -5.00 -7.48
N TYR A 154 25.85 -5.90 -6.51
CA TYR A 154 26.51 -5.60 -5.24
C TYR A 154 27.91 -6.17 -5.15
N CYS A 155 28.12 -7.45 -5.40
CA CYS A 155 29.43 -8.11 -5.22
C CYS A 155 30.16 -8.40 -6.53
N GLN A 156 29.60 -8.05 -7.65
CA GLN A 156 30.16 -8.20 -9.02
C GLN A 156 30.52 -9.66 -9.40
N ARG A 157 30.07 -10.66 -8.63
CA ARG A 157 30.20 -12.07 -9.01
C ARG A 157 29.22 -12.41 -10.13
N ARG A 158 29.61 -13.28 -11.03
CA ARG A 158 28.74 -13.78 -12.10
C ARG A 158 27.61 -14.61 -11.55
N VAL A 159 26.43 -14.43 -12.10
CA VAL A 159 25.21 -15.21 -11.84
C VAL A 159 24.62 -15.65 -13.16
N ALA A 160 24.36 -16.95 -13.31
CA ALA A 160 23.79 -17.50 -14.53
C ALA A 160 22.27 -17.61 -14.37
N ARG A 161 21.51 -17.21 -15.40
CA ARG A 161 20.04 -17.22 -15.40
C ARG A 161 19.42 -18.59 -15.10
N THR A 162 20.13 -19.64 -15.44
CA THR A 162 19.70 -21.02 -15.25
C THR A 162 19.95 -21.56 -13.84
N THR A 163 20.79 -20.88 -13.02
CA THR A 163 21.12 -21.31 -11.66
C THR A 163 19.88 -21.18 -10.74
N ARG A 164 19.44 -22.31 -10.18
CA ARG A 164 18.21 -22.35 -9.33
C ARG A 164 18.49 -22.39 -7.84
N GLY A 165 19.70 -22.71 -7.42
CA GLY A 165 20.08 -22.92 -6.01
C GLY A 165 21.40 -22.28 -5.63
N GLY A 166 21.67 -22.27 -4.31
CA GLY A 166 22.91 -21.72 -3.75
C GLY A 166 22.95 -20.19 -3.70
N ASP A 167 24.06 -19.68 -3.19
CA ASP A 167 24.25 -18.24 -2.93
C ASP A 167 24.36 -17.39 -4.21
N LEU A 168 24.76 -18.00 -5.32
CA LEU A 168 24.91 -17.34 -6.61
C LEU A 168 23.66 -17.48 -7.50
N ALA A 169 22.56 -18.04 -7.00
CA ALA A 169 21.31 -18.01 -7.75
C ALA A 169 20.88 -16.56 -8.01
N PRO A 170 20.49 -16.22 -9.25
CA PRO A 170 20.10 -14.86 -9.59
C PRO A 170 18.73 -14.52 -8.97
N GLU A 171 18.64 -13.31 -8.47
CA GLU A 171 17.40 -12.71 -7.96
C GLU A 171 17.29 -11.29 -8.48
N ILE A 172 16.06 -10.83 -8.72
CA ILE A 172 15.79 -9.43 -9.05
C ILE A 172 15.47 -8.71 -7.74
N ASP A 173 16.27 -7.72 -7.42
CA ASP A 173 16.19 -6.95 -6.18
C ASP A 173 15.77 -5.50 -6.42
N HIS A 174 14.99 -4.94 -5.48
CA HIS A 174 14.73 -3.51 -5.41
C HIS A 174 15.95 -2.82 -4.79
N VAL A 175 16.67 -2.06 -5.59
CA VAL A 175 17.84 -1.30 -5.11
C VAL A 175 17.42 -0.28 -4.06
N TRP A 176 16.26 0.35 -4.26
CA TRP A 176 15.64 1.29 -3.33
C TRP A 176 14.37 0.71 -2.72
N ALA A 177 14.03 1.13 -1.51
CA ALA A 177 12.82 0.72 -0.79
C ALA A 177 11.54 1.38 -1.35
N ARG A 178 11.42 1.47 -2.68
CA ARG A 178 10.24 2.00 -3.39
C ARG A 178 10.11 1.39 -4.78
N PRO A 179 8.88 1.29 -5.33
CA PRO A 179 8.67 0.85 -6.70
C PRO A 179 9.15 1.93 -7.68
N MET A 180 9.90 1.52 -8.67
CA MET A 180 10.45 2.39 -9.72
C MET A 180 10.44 1.72 -11.10
N GLY A 181 9.74 0.60 -11.25
CA GLY A 181 9.77 -0.20 -12.47
C GLY A 181 11.15 -0.79 -12.73
N VAL A 182 11.49 -0.94 -14.00
CA VAL A 182 12.78 -1.50 -14.44
C VAL A 182 13.98 -0.75 -13.81
N ASP A 183 13.89 0.58 -13.69
CA ASP A 183 15.00 1.41 -13.19
C ASP A 183 15.29 1.21 -11.71
N GLY A 184 14.30 0.77 -10.93
CA GLY A 184 14.45 0.50 -9.50
C GLY A 184 14.94 -0.90 -9.17
N LEU A 185 14.98 -1.77 -10.16
CA LEU A 185 15.33 -3.18 -10.04
C LEU A 185 16.70 -3.47 -10.62
N ALA A 186 17.42 -4.46 -10.08
CA ALA A 186 18.70 -4.92 -10.61
C ALA A 186 18.90 -6.42 -10.37
N VAL A 187 19.75 -7.02 -11.20
CA VAL A 187 20.19 -8.40 -11.00
C VAL A 187 21.13 -8.47 -9.81
N SER A 188 20.83 -9.32 -8.84
CA SER A 188 21.67 -9.61 -7.68
C SER A 188 21.84 -11.10 -7.48
N CYS A 189 22.87 -11.52 -6.75
CA CYS A 189 22.91 -12.88 -6.24
C CYS A 189 22.07 -13.02 -4.97
N ARG A 190 21.57 -14.25 -4.72
CA ARG A 190 20.75 -14.56 -3.54
C ARG A 190 21.43 -14.19 -2.23
N HIS A 191 22.74 -14.39 -2.12
CA HIS A 191 23.51 -14.03 -0.93
C HIS A 191 23.36 -12.52 -0.62
N CYS A 192 23.70 -11.66 -1.58
CA CYS A 192 23.65 -10.20 -1.39
C CYS A 192 22.21 -9.71 -1.19
N ASN A 193 21.23 -10.28 -1.92
CA ASN A 193 19.82 -9.91 -1.76
C ASN A 193 19.31 -10.25 -0.34
N ARG A 194 19.67 -11.41 0.20
CA ARG A 194 19.34 -11.79 1.59
C ARG A 194 20.04 -10.91 2.62
N GLN A 195 21.34 -10.63 2.40
CA GLN A 195 22.12 -9.72 3.27
C GLN A 195 21.48 -8.32 3.31
N LYS A 196 21.08 -7.79 2.15
CA LYS A 196 20.40 -6.50 2.05
C LYS A 196 19.03 -6.51 2.73
N GLY A 197 18.23 -7.51 2.45
CA GLY A 197 16.86 -7.61 2.95
C GLY A 197 16.02 -6.39 2.52
N ARG A 198 15.41 -5.71 3.49
CA ARG A 198 14.58 -4.53 3.26
C ARG A 198 15.32 -3.19 3.39
N ARG A 199 16.60 -3.23 3.73
CA ARG A 199 17.45 -2.04 3.91
C ARG A 199 17.90 -1.49 2.55
N SER A 200 18.40 -0.25 2.53
CA SER A 200 19.19 0.24 1.40
C SER A 200 20.50 -0.54 1.26
N ALA A 201 21.16 -0.46 0.11
CA ALA A 201 22.47 -1.07 -0.07
C ALA A 201 23.49 -0.53 0.95
N GLU A 202 23.49 0.78 1.15
CA GLU A 202 24.38 1.47 2.10
C GLU A 202 24.16 1.00 3.55
N GLU A 203 22.92 0.96 4.03
CA GLU A 203 22.57 0.45 5.37
C GLU A 203 22.94 -1.03 5.57
N ALA A 204 23.01 -1.79 4.47
CA ALA A 204 23.42 -3.19 4.49
C ALA A 204 24.95 -3.37 4.34
N GLY A 205 25.72 -2.29 4.19
CA GLY A 205 27.15 -2.32 3.94
C GLY A 205 27.51 -2.88 2.56
N LEU A 206 26.61 -2.70 1.57
CA LEU A 206 26.80 -3.16 0.19
C LEU A 206 27.03 -1.97 -0.73
N THR A 207 27.99 -2.11 -1.64
CA THR A 207 28.23 -1.11 -2.69
C THR A 207 27.34 -1.41 -3.89
N PHE A 208 26.70 -0.38 -4.43
CA PHE A 208 25.88 -0.47 -5.64
C PHE A 208 26.74 -0.21 -6.89
N HIS A 209 26.81 -1.20 -7.78
CA HIS A 209 27.58 -1.17 -9.03
C HIS A 209 26.65 -1.37 -10.23
N PRO A 210 25.95 -0.31 -10.70
CA PRO A 210 25.06 -0.44 -11.85
C PRO A 210 25.82 -0.76 -13.14
N THR A 211 25.19 -1.51 -14.05
CA THR A 211 25.68 -1.61 -15.42
C THR A 211 25.65 -0.24 -16.10
N ALA A 212 26.40 -0.05 -17.18
CA ALA A 212 26.38 1.21 -17.93
C ALA A 212 24.94 1.56 -18.41
N ALA A 213 24.19 0.54 -18.86
CA ALA A 213 22.79 0.70 -19.28
C ALA A 213 21.89 1.14 -18.13
N HIS A 214 22.06 0.55 -16.93
CA HIS A 214 21.31 0.93 -15.75
C HIS A 214 21.67 2.34 -15.26
N ALA A 215 22.96 2.68 -15.22
CA ALA A 215 23.42 4.02 -14.85
C ALA A 215 22.84 5.09 -15.79
N ALA A 216 22.83 4.84 -17.11
CA ALA A 216 22.21 5.73 -18.09
C ALA A 216 20.69 5.89 -17.89
N ALA A 217 19.97 4.80 -17.56
CA ALA A 217 18.54 4.85 -17.26
C ALA A 217 18.25 5.72 -16.01
N LEU A 218 19.06 5.56 -14.96
CA LEU A 218 18.94 6.37 -13.75
C LEU A 218 19.24 7.85 -13.99
N ALA A 219 20.23 8.17 -14.85
CA ALA A 219 20.57 9.54 -15.23
C ALA A 219 19.39 10.22 -15.95
N ARG A 220 18.80 9.58 -16.98
CA ARG A 220 17.61 10.09 -17.70
C ARG A 220 16.45 10.36 -16.75
N ARG A 221 16.23 9.46 -15.77
CA ARG A 221 15.15 9.64 -14.79
C ARG A 221 15.38 10.86 -13.90
N ARG A 222 16.61 11.15 -13.50
CA ARG A 222 16.93 12.36 -12.72
C ARG A 222 16.64 13.64 -13.50
N GLU A 223 16.95 13.68 -14.78
CA GLU A 223 16.67 14.82 -15.66
C GLU A 223 15.17 15.08 -15.78
N THR A 224 14.33 14.05 -15.95
CA THR A 224 12.87 14.19 -16.04
C THR A 224 12.23 14.73 -14.75
N PHE A 225 12.80 14.43 -13.59
CA PHE A 225 12.29 14.95 -12.31
C PHE A 225 12.86 16.32 -11.94
N SER A 226 13.98 16.74 -12.54
CA SER A 226 14.60 18.05 -12.30
C SER A 226 13.99 19.17 -13.15
N HIS A 227 13.16 18.83 -14.14
CA HIS A 227 12.40 19.78 -14.97
C HIS A 227 10.90 19.56 -14.80
N PRO A 228 10.25 20.20 -13.81
CA PRO A 228 8.80 20.24 -13.77
C PRO A 228 8.30 21.20 -14.84
N GLN A 229 8.28 20.76 -16.10
CA GLN A 229 7.60 21.51 -17.16
C GLN A 229 6.15 21.07 -17.25
N GLY A 230 5.24 22.03 -16.95
CA GLY A 230 3.98 22.15 -17.64
C GLY A 230 2.85 21.19 -17.26
N SER A 231 2.30 21.31 -16.06
CA SER A 231 0.94 20.84 -15.78
C SER A 231 0.09 21.92 -15.08
N ALA A 232 0.27 23.19 -15.47
CA ALA A 232 -0.49 24.34 -14.95
C ALA A 232 -1.23 25.13 -16.04
N GLU A 233 -1.57 24.51 -17.17
CA GLU A 233 -2.37 25.18 -18.20
C GLU A 233 -3.37 24.21 -18.81
N MET A 234 -4.41 23.82 -18.08
CA MET A 234 -5.70 23.39 -18.65
C MET A 234 -6.78 23.23 -17.55
N LEU A 235 -7.04 24.29 -16.79
CA LEU A 235 -8.25 24.41 -15.96
C LEU A 235 -8.72 25.87 -15.84
N HIS A 236 -8.70 26.64 -16.93
CA HIS A 236 -9.46 27.90 -17.02
C HIS A 236 -10.06 28.01 -18.42
N GLY A 237 -11.27 27.54 -18.59
CA GLY A 237 -11.99 27.69 -19.85
C GLY A 237 -13.32 26.95 -19.89
N ALA A 238 -14.21 27.22 -18.95
CA ALA A 238 -15.65 27.04 -19.16
C ALA A 238 -16.40 28.05 -18.31
N GLY A 239 -16.65 29.22 -18.90
CA GLY A 239 -17.57 30.23 -18.37
C GLY A 239 -19.01 29.70 -18.37
N PRO A 240 -19.90 30.24 -17.50
CA PRO A 240 -21.25 29.74 -17.34
C PRO A 240 -22.11 30.08 -18.59
N ALA A 241 -22.71 29.07 -19.19
CA ALA A 241 -23.72 29.21 -20.19
C ALA A 241 -24.99 29.80 -19.56
N THR A 242 -25.36 31.02 -19.94
CA THR A 242 -26.63 31.64 -19.64
C THR A 242 -27.75 30.89 -20.36
N VAL A 243 -28.61 30.22 -19.60
CA VAL A 243 -29.88 29.66 -20.08
C VAL A 243 -30.91 30.76 -20.04
N THR A 244 -31.28 31.29 -21.22
CA THR A 244 -32.48 32.12 -21.42
C THR A 244 -33.70 31.22 -21.52
N ALA A 245 -34.68 31.42 -20.64
CA ALA A 245 -36.00 30.78 -20.71
C ALA A 245 -36.85 31.42 -21.82
N PRO A 246 -37.63 30.64 -22.59
CA PRO A 246 -38.62 31.17 -23.49
C PRO A 246 -39.93 31.47 -22.75
N SER A 247 -40.58 32.52 -23.23
CA SER A 247 -41.89 33.08 -22.85
C SER A 247 -43.05 32.12 -23.00
#